data_e3c54ec9349d33422b737e33ae59b40b
#
_entry.id   e3c54ec9349d33422b737e33ae59b40b
#
_cell.length_a   1.000
_cell.length_b   1.000
_cell.length_c   1.000
_cell.angle_alpha   90.00
_cell.angle_beta   90.00
_cell.angle_gamma   90.00
#
_symmetry.space_group_name_H-M   'P 1'
#
loop_
_entity.id
_entity.type
_entity.pdbx_description
1 polymer ?
#
loop_
_entity_poly.entity_id
_entity_poly.type
_entity_poly.pdbx_seq_one_letter_code
_entity_poly.pdbx_strand_id
1 'polypeptide(L)'
;MTNASSVVLPRAARSAAASFWMALGVALLLLWLSACAAPLAAPTAGPRTDSDQTDADRRAGVRMELAAGYFARGQFNTALDEIKQALVAKPDLREAINLRALVYAAMGEPQLADESFKRALTLYPLDPDTLHNYGWLLCQQQRWGPADAQFDLALAQASYRAPSRTLLAKGVCEARAGRLVEAERSLSKAFELDPASPAVAINYAEVLYRNQQFERARFYVRRVNAQPEQSNAQSLWLALRIERRLGDRAAVDEMSQLLRRRHPQSPELQAMDSGRFDE
;
A
#
# COMPACT_ATOMS: atom_id res chain seq x y z
N MET A 1 -54.69 -66.39 -58.56
CA MET A 1 -55.00 -66.73 -57.17
C MET A 1 -53.98 -66.14 -56.27
N THR A 2 -54.18 -64.92 -55.80
CA THR A 2 -53.31 -64.23 -54.88
C THR A 2 -54.18 -63.45 -53.90
N ASN A 3 -54.18 -63.90 -52.65
CA ASN A 3 -54.95 -63.33 -51.57
C ASN A 3 -54.21 -62.07 -50.99
N ALA A 4 -54.84 -60.97 -51.01
CA ALA A 4 -54.38 -59.76 -50.37
C ALA A 4 -55.00 -59.69 -48.94
N SER A 5 -54.18 -59.86 -47.94
CA SER A 5 -54.60 -59.70 -46.54
C SER A 5 -54.38 -58.20 -46.14
N SER A 6 -55.48 -57.54 -45.93
CA SER A 6 -55.52 -56.18 -45.38
C SER A 6 -55.28 -56.19 -43.87
N VAL A 7 -54.19 -55.67 -43.41
CA VAL A 7 -53.86 -55.43 -41.96
C VAL A 7 -54.63 -54.23 -41.53
N VAL A 8 -55.62 -54.39 -40.65
CA VAL A 8 -56.33 -53.29 -39.98
C VAL A 8 -55.56 -52.97 -38.68
N LEU A 9 -54.90 -51.83 -38.62
CA LEU A 9 -54.28 -51.36 -37.38
C LEU A 9 -55.33 -50.83 -36.37
N PRO A 10 -55.21 -51.14 -35.11
CA PRO A 10 -56.19 -50.74 -34.10
C PRO A 10 -56.17 -49.21 -33.83
N ARG A 11 -57.37 -48.63 -33.74
CA ARG A 11 -57.65 -47.21 -33.51
C ARG A 11 -57.02 -46.59 -32.28
N ALA A 12 -56.55 -47.42 -31.32
CA ALA A 12 -55.92 -46.94 -30.05
C ALA A 12 -54.53 -46.32 -30.19
N ALA A 13 -53.76 -46.61 -31.26
CA ALA A 13 -52.40 -46.05 -31.47
C ALA A 13 -52.39 -44.62 -31.99
N ARG A 14 -53.49 -44.12 -32.51
CA ARG A 14 -53.54 -42.72 -33.03
C ARG A 14 -53.76 -41.64 -31.97
N SER A 15 -54.40 -41.98 -30.83
CA SER A 15 -54.66 -41.05 -29.73
C SER A 15 -53.40 -40.79 -28.86
N ALA A 16 -52.58 -41.82 -28.68
CA ALA A 16 -51.35 -41.69 -27.87
C ALA A 16 -50.28 -40.83 -28.57
N ALA A 17 -50.16 -40.91 -29.91
CA ALA A 17 -49.21 -40.13 -30.66
C ALA A 17 -49.57 -38.60 -30.66
N ALA A 18 -50.88 -38.30 -30.78
CA ALA A 18 -51.33 -36.89 -30.78
C ALA A 18 -51.13 -36.22 -29.40
N SER A 19 -51.34 -36.97 -28.30
CA SER A 19 -51.10 -36.48 -26.96
C SER A 19 -49.63 -36.29 -26.65
N PHE A 20 -48.74 -37.14 -27.19
CA PHE A 20 -47.30 -37.02 -27.04
C PHE A 20 -46.75 -35.76 -27.75
N TRP A 21 -47.21 -35.50 -28.98
CA TRP A 21 -46.78 -34.30 -29.72
C TRP A 21 -47.34 -33.02 -29.11
N MET A 22 -48.52 -33.02 -28.54
CA MET A 22 -49.08 -31.86 -27.84
C MET A 22 -48.32 -31.56 -26.54
N ALA A 23 -47.94 -32.60 -25.75
CA ALA A 23 -47.12 -32.43 -24.56
C ALA A 23 -45.70 -31.91 -24.87
N LEU A 24 -45.09 -32.39 -25.97
CA LEU A 24 -43.76 -31.93 -26.43
C LEU A 24 -43.82 -30.49 -26.89
N GLY A 25 -44.88 -30.07 -27.61
CA GLY A 25 -45.10 -28.70 -28.05
C GLY A 25 -45.25 -27.70 -26.90
N VAL A 26 -46.01 -28.07 -25.84
CA VAL A 26 -46.19 -27.26 -24.64
C VAL A 26 -44.88 -27.14 -23.84
N ALA A 27 -44.12 -28.25 -23.73
CA ALA A 27 -42.83 -28.23 -23.04
C ALA A 27 -41.79 -27.32 -23.78
N LEU A 28 -41.76 -27.35 -25.12
CA LEU A 28 -40.92 -26.46 -25.93
C LEU A 28 -41.36 -24.99 -25.81
N LEU A 29 -42.66 -24.72 -25.76
CA LEU A 29 -43.16 -23.35 -25.58
C LEU A 29 -42.82 -22.78 -24.18
N LEU A 30 -42.86 -23.62 -23.13
CA LEU A 30 -42.44 -23.20 -21.77
C LEU A 30 -40.94 -22.97 -21.65
N LEU A 31 -40.12 -23.68 -22.43
CA LEU A 31 -38.68 -23.45 -22.49
C LEU A 31 -38.33 -22.12 -23.19
N TRP A 32 -39.14 -21.67 -24.15
CA TRP A 32 -38.92 -20.37 -24.83
C TRP A 32 -39.35 -19.15 -23.97
N LEU A 33 -40.28 -19.37 -23.04
CA LEU A 33 -40.71 -18.31 -22.10
C LEU A 33 -39.72 -18.05 -20.95
N SER A 34 -38.82 -19.02 -20.68
CA SER A 34 -37.81 -18.89 -19.63
C SER A 34 -36.56 -18.10 -20.08
N ALA A 35 -36.39 -17.81 -21.36
CA ALA A 35 -35.21 -17.15 -21.92
C ALA A 35 -35.19 -15.62 -21.78
N CYS A 36 -36.25 -15.00 -21.26
CA CYS A 36 -36.35 -13.54 -21.09
C CYS A 36 -36.15 -13.04 -19.64
N ALA A 37 -35.76 -13.89 -18.71
CA ALA A 37 -35.27 -13.42 -17.40
C ALA A 37 -33.74 -13.19 -17.49
N ALA A 38 -33.32 -12.20 -18.27
CA ALA A 38 -31.99 -11.64 -18.10
C ALA A 38 -31.92 -11.13 -16.64
N PRO A 39 -30.90 -11.54 -15.83
CA PRO A 39 -30.71 -10.90 -14.54
C PRO A 39 -30.58 -9.40 -14.83
N LEU A 40 -31.44 -8.60 -14.23
CA LEU A 40 -31.24 -7.16 -14.18
C LEU A 40 -29.83 -6.96 -13.61
N ALA A 41 -28.88 -6.62 -14.50
CA ALA A 41 -27.58 -6.20 -14.07
C ALA A 41 -27.81 -5.09 -13.04
N ALA A 42 -27.35 -5.29 -11.83
CA ALA A 42 -27.38 -4.22 -10.84
C ALA A 42 -26.79 -2.98 -11.52
N PRO A 43 -27.42 -1.79 -11.41
CA PRO A 43 -26.89 -0.61 -12.03
C PRO A 43 -25.45 -0.48 -11.60
N THR A 44 -24.52 -0.52 -12.55
CA THR A 44 -23.12 -0.21 -12.29
C THR A 44 -23.15 1.22 -11.76
N ALA A 45 -22.93 1.35 -10.45
CA ALA A 45 -22.90 2.65 -9.82
C ALA A 45 -21.84 3.47 -10.57
N GLY A 46 -22.27 4.51 -11.28
CA GLY A 46 -21.35 5.46 -11.92
C GLY A 46 -20.42 6.07 -10.88
N PRO A 47 -19.40 6.82 -11.30
CA PRO A 47 -18.52 7.50 -10.36
C PRO A 47 -19.40 8.37 -9.44
N ARG A 48 -19.25 8.16 -8.13
CA ARG A 48 -19.98 8.94 -7.12
C ARG A 48 -19.54 10.39 -7.18
N THR A 49 -20.53 11.29 -7.17
CA THR A 49 -20.33 12.75 -7.09
C THR A 49 -20.67 13.25 -5.70
N ASP A 50 -20.34 14.51 -5.41
CA ASP A 50 -20.65 15.12 -4.11
C ASP A 50 -22.14 15.12 -3.78
N SER A 51 -23.01 15.14 -4.80
CA SER A 51 -24.46 15.04 -4.64
C SER A 51 -24.96 13.64 -4.22
N ASP A 52 -24.13 12.62 -4.38
CA ASP A 52 -24.45 11.23 -3.98
C ASP A 52 -24.04 10.94 -2.52
N GLN A 53 -23.43 11.91 -1.83
CA GLN A 53 -23.02 11.76 -0.44
C GLN A 53 -24.23 11.76 0.51
N THR A 54 -24.32 10.71 1.32
CA THR A 54 -25.30 10.64 2.41
C THR A 54 -24.89 11.56 3.58
N ASP A 55 -25.85 11.85 4.47
CA ASP A 55 -25.53 12.56 5.73
C ASP A 55 -24.52 11.78 6.59
N ALA A 56 -24.53 10.45 6.53
CA ALA A 56 -23.55 9.62 7.20
C ALA A 56 -22.15 9.79 6.59
N ASP A 57 -22.04 9.85 5.25
CA ASP A 57 -20.76 10.09 4.57
C ASP A 57 -20.19 11.45 4.94
N ARG A 58 -21.00 12.50 4.93
CA ARG A 58 -20.57 13.86 5.33
C ARG A 58 -20.09 13.90 6.78
N ARG A 59 -20.88 13.32 7.71
CA ARG A 59 -20.47 13.26 9.13
C ARG A 59 -19.18 12.48 9.31
N ALA A 60 -19.05 11.33 8.68
CA ALA A 60 -17.83 10.52 8.74
C ALA A 60 -16.63 11.27 8.16
N GLY A 61 -16.78 11.97 7.03
CA GLY A 61 -15.74 12.78 6.40
C GLY A 61 -15.20 13.87 7.34
N VAL A 62 -16.08 14.68 7.92
CA VAL A 62 -15.68 15.73 8.89
C VAL A 62 -14.93 15.14 10.08
N ARG A 63 -15.41 14.01 10.64
CA ARG A 63 -14.72 13.33 11.75
C ARG A 63 -13.34 12.82 11.34
N MET A 64 -13.20 12.34 10.11
CA MET A 64 -11.90 11.87 9.61
C MET A 64 -10.90 13.02 9.40
N GLU A 65 -11.34 14.19 8.92
CA GLU A 65 -10.47 15.37 8.80
C GLU A 65 -9.98 15.82 10.18
N LEU A 66 -10.87 15.86 11.18
CA LEU A 66 -10.50 16.17 12.56
C LEU A 66 -9.51 15.13 13.11
N ALA A 67 -9.80 13.84 12.92
CA ALA A 67 -8.93 12.75 13.37
C ALA A 67 -7.53 12.85 12.79
N ALA A 68 -7.40 13.09 11.48
CA ALA A 68 -6.12 13.27 10.82
C ALA A 68 -5.37 14.51 11.35
N GLY A 69 -6.07 15.61 11.57
CA GLY A 69 -5.51 16.81 12.16
C GLY A 69 -5.01 16.60 13.61
N TYR A 70 -5.74 15.88 14.44
CA TYR A 70 -5.31 15.52 15.79
C TYR A 70 -4.13 14.56 15.78
N PHE A 71 -4.16 13.55 14.92
CA PHE A 71 -3.05 12.62 14.71
C PHE A 71 -1.75 13.33 14.32
N ALA A 72 -1.82 14.24 13.36
CA ALA A 72 -0.65 15.03 12.92
C ALA A 72 -0.03 15.88 14.05
N ARG A 73 -0.82 16.28 15.06
CA ARG A 73 -0.37 17.01 16.25
C ARG A 73 0.04 16.11 17.42
N GLY A 74 0.04 14.78 17.25
CA GLY A 74 0.35 13.84 18.31
C GLY A 74 -0.74 13.70 19.39
N GLN A 75 -1.95 14.22 19.14
CA GLN A 75 -3.09 14.15 20.05
C GLN A 75 -3.87 12.86 19.84
N PHE A 76 -3.22 11.73 20.13
CA PHE A 76 -3.65 10.39 19.75
C PHE A 76 -5.01 9.99 20.34
N ASN A 77 -5.27 10.27 21.62
CA ASN A 77 -6.54 9.95 22.26
C ASN A 77 -7.70 10.69 21.58
N THR A 78 -7.55 11.99 21.31
CA THR A 78 -8.55 12.78 20.62
C THR A 78 -8.77 12.27 19.19
N ALA A 79 -7.69 11.89 18.49
CA ALA A 79 -7.79 11.27 17.17
C ALA A 79 -8.60 9.96 17.23
N LEU A 80 -8.39 9.10 18.23
CA LEU A 80 -9.17 7.87 18.42
C LEU A 80 -10.65 8.15 18.68
N ASP A 81 -11.00 9.19 19.44
CA ASP A 81 -12.39 9.57 19.69
C ASP A 81 -13.09 10.02 18.41
N GLU A 82 -12.42 10.83 17.58
CA GLU A 82 -12.96 11.25 16.29
C GLU A 82 -13.10 10.06 15.31
N ILE A 83 -12.13 9.15 15.28
CA ILE A 83 -12.20 7.89 14.50
C ILE A 83 -13.41 7.06 14.94
N LYS A 84 -13.64 6.94 16.26
CA LYS A 84 -14.79 6.22 16.82
C LYS A 84 -16.10 6.82 16.33
N GLN A 85 -16.22 8.16 16.33
CA GLN A 85 -17.41 8.86 15.81
C GLN A 85 -17.59 8.64 14.30
N ALA A 86 -16.50 8.63 13.53
CA ALA A 86 -16.54 8.31 12.10
C ALA A 86 -17.05 6.88 11.86
N LEU A 87 -16.56 5.90 12.65
CA LEU A 87 -16.96 4.49 12.57
C LEU A 87 -18.39 4.23 13.09
N VAL A 88 -18.93 5.07 13.99
CA VAL A 88 -20.36 5.03 14.35
C VAL A 88 -21.23 5.45 13.17
N ALA A 89 -20.82 6.48 12.43
CA ALA A 89 -21.54 6.92 11.24
C ALA A 89 -21.37 5.95 10.06
N LYS A 90 -20.18 5.32 9.92
CA LYS A 90 -19.83 4.41 8.83
C LYS A 90 -18.87 3.31 9.32
N PRO A 91 -19.42 2.16 9.77
CA PRO A 91 -18.64 1.10 10.46
C PRO A 91 -17.54 0.44 9.63
N ASP A 92 -17.66 0.50 8.31
CA ASP A 92 -16.73 -0.08 7.33
C ASP A 92 -15.85 0.97 6.65
N LEU A 93 -15.79 2.21 7.15
CA LEU A 93 -14.98 3.25 6.55
C LEU A 93 -13.49 2.88 6.59
N ARG A 94 -12.96 2.53 5.41
CA ARG A 94 -11.59 2.04 5.22
C ARG A 94 -10.55 2.98 5.82
N GLU A 95 -10.65 4.28 5.50
CA GLU A 95 -9.73 5.32 5.95
C GLU A 95 -9.72 5.43 7.48
N ALA A 96 -10.89 5.27 8.14
CA ALA A 96 -11.01 5.33 9.59
C ALA A 96 -10.34 4.11 10.26
N ILE A 97 -10.53 2.90 9.72
CA ILE A 97 -9.93 1.69 10.27
C ILE A 97 -8.40 1.73 10.07
N ASN A 98 -7.92 2.17 8.90
CA ASN A 98 -6.50 2.35 8.62
C ASN A 98 -5.86 3.41 9.53
N LEU A 99 -6.49 4.59 9.68
CA LEU A 99 -5.97 5.64 10.57
C LEU A 99 -5.94 5.18 12.03
N ARG A 100 -6.95 4.41 12.49
CA ARG A 100 -6.93 3.84 13.84
C ARG A 100 -5.71 2.96 14.08
N ALA A 101 -5.35 2.14 13.11
CA ALA A 101 -4.16 1.30 13.19
C ALA A 101 -2.88 2.14 13.29
N LEU A 102 -2.78 3.22 12.49
CA LEU A 102 -1.65 4.15 12.56
C LEU A 102 -1.57 4.87 13.90
N VAL A 103 -2.69 5.29 14.48
CA VAL A 103 -2.73 5.92 15.80
C VAL A 103 -2.24 4.95 16.87
N TYR A 104 -2.73 3.70 16.89
CA TYR A 104 -2.25 2.69 17.83
C TYR A 104 -0.75 2.40 17.67
N ALA A 105 -0.25 2.32 16.43
CA ALA A 105 1.17 2.17 16.17
C ALA A 105 2.00 3.33 16.76
N ALA A 106 1.51 4.57 16.60
CA ALA A 106 2.16 5.77 17.13
C ALA A 106 2.10 5.87 18.67
N MET A 107 1.07 5.28 19.29
CA MET A 107 0.95 5.17 20.75
C MET A 107 1.85 4.09 21.36
N GLY A 108 2.52 3.27 20.54
CA GLY A 108 3.29 2.13 21.03
C GLY A 108 2.42 0.92 21.40
N GLU A 109 1.22 0.80 20.81
CA GLU A 109 0.28 -0.29 21.02
C GLU A 109 0.26 -1.23 19.77
N PRO A 110 1.35 -1.99 19.55
CA PRO A 110 1.53 -2.74 18.31
C PRO A 110 0.51 -3.85 18.10
N GLN A 111 -0.06 -4.42 19.15
CA GLN A 111 -1.10 -5.47 19.07
C GLN A 111 -2.41 -4.89 18.54
N LEU A 112 -2.85 -3.75 19.08
CA LEU A 112 -4.06 -3.05 18.65
C LEU A 112 -3.91 -2.52 17.20
N ALA A 113 -2.71 -2.09 16.84
CA ALA A 113 -2.39 -1.71 15.46
C ALA A 113 -2.50 -2.90 14.50
N ASP A 114 -1.89 -4.05 14.84
CA ASP A 114 -1.94 -5.29 14.05
C ASP A 114 -3.39 -5.78 13.83
N GLU A 115 -4.19 -5.82 14.89
CA GLU A 115 -5.62 -6.18 14.82
C GLU A 115 -6.41 -5.22 13.92
N SER A 116 -6.14 -3.91 14.03
CA SER A 116 -6.81 -2.90 13.22
C SER A 116 -6.44 -3.01 11.74
N PHE A 117 -5.15 -3.24 11.40
CA PHE A 117 -4.73 -3.49 10.03
C PHE A 117 -5.32 -4.77 9.45
N LYS A 118 -5.33 -5.87 10.23
CA LYS A 118 -5.96 -7.13 9.81
C LYS A 118 -7.44 -6.95 9.52
N ARG A 119 -8.16 -6.21 10.37
CA ARG A 119 -9.57 -5.87 10.13
C ARG A 119 -9.75 -5.05 8.85
N ALA A 120 -8.90 -4.05 8.61
CA ALA A 120 -8.94 -3.26 7.39
C ALA A 120 -8.74 -4.14 6.15
N LEU A 121 -7.75 -5.04 6.17
CA LEU A 121 -7.45 -5.95 5.06
C LEU A 121 -8.47 -7.10 4.91
N THR A 122 -9.22 -7.45 5.97
CA THR A 122 -10.36 -8.36 5.83
C THR A 122 -11.49 -7.73 5.01
N LEU A 123 -11.73 -6.42 5.21
CA LEU A 123 -12.77 -5.68 4.47
C LEU A 123 -12.27 -5.23 3.08
N TYR A 124 -11.01 -4.85 2.99
CA TYR A 124 -10.38 -4.28 1.79
C TYR A 124 -9.02 -4.95 1.52
N PRO A 125 -9.01 -6.20 1.02
CA PRO A 125 -7.80 -7.04 0.94
C PRO A 125 -6.67 -6.47 0.06
N LEU A 126 -7.03 -5.61 -0.90
CA LEU A 126 -6.12 -5.06 -1.89
C LEU A 126 -5.96 -3.53 -1.76
N ASP A 127 -6.30 -2.95 -0.61
CA ASP A 127 -6.08 -1.52 -0.38
C ASP A 127 -4.58 -1.21 -0.22
N PRO A 128 -3.96 -0.54 -1.21
CA PRO A 128 -2.51 -0.42 -1.23
C PRO A 128 -1.95 0.45 -0.10
N ASP A 129 -2.72 1.43 0.39
CA ASP A 129 -2.29 2.28 1.50
C ASP A 129 -2.29 1.50 2.83
N THR A 130 -3.30 0.69 3.06
CA THR A 130 -3.35 -0.19 4.24
C THR A 130 -2.25 -1.25 4.18
N LEU A 131 -2.02 -1.87 3.02
CA LEU A 131 -0.94 -2.82 2.79
C LEU A 131 0.44 -2.19 3.07
N HIS A 132 0.70 -0.99 2.53
CA HIS A 132 1.92 -0.25 2.80
C HIS A 132 2.12 0.01 4.30
N ASN A 133 1.10 0.55 4.97
CA ASN A 133 1.18 0.91 6.38
C ASN A 133 1.37 -0.32 7.28
N TYR A 134 0.68 -1.42 6.96
CA TYR A 134 0.85 -2.68 7.68
C TYR A 134 2.23 -3.30 7.44
N GLY A 135 2.73 -3.26 6.21
CA GLY A 135 4.10 -3.66 5.90
C GLY A 135 5.13 -2.90 6.73
N TRP A 136 4.94 -1.60 6.91
CA TRP A 136 5.82 -0.78 7.75
C TRP A 136 5.75 -1.16 9.23
N LEU A 137 4.55 -1.38 9.79
CA LEU A 137 4.40 -1.87 11.17
C LEU A 137 5.14 -3.21 11.37
N LEU A 138 4.95 -4.15 10.45
CA LEU A 138 5.63 -5.45 10.49
C LEU A 138 7.16 -5.31 10.43
N CYS A 139 7.65 -4.39 9.61
CA CYS A 139 9.06 -4.05 9.50
C CYS A 139 9.62 -3.50 10.84
N GLN A 140 8.90 -2.60 11.51
CA GLN A 140 9.28 -2.08 12.82
C GLN A 140 9.35 -3.20 13.89
N GLN A 141 8.51 -4.20 13.76
CA GLN A 141 8.51 -5.41 14.59
C GLN A 141 9.57 -6.46 14.19
N GLN A 142 10.42 -6.16 13.22
CA GLN A 142 11.43 -7.09 12.65
C GLN A 142 10.81 -8.35 12.01
N ARG A 143 9.55 -8.30 11.64
CA ARG A 143 8.81 -9.35 10.93
C ARG A 143 9.02 -9.20 9.42
N TRP A 144 10.28 -9.42 8.96
CA TRP A 144 10.75 -9.04 7.63
C TRP A 144 9.98 -9.70 6.48
N GLY A 145 9.80 -11.02 6.51
CA GLY A 145 9.08 -11.75 5.46
C GLY A 145 7.61 -11.32 5.31
N PRO A 146 6.82 -11.28 6.40
CA PRO A 146 5.49 -10.70 6.36
C PRO A 146 5.44 -9.24 5.89
N ALA A 147 6.43 -8.40 6.25
CA ALA A 147 6.51 -7.02 5.78
C ALA A 147 6.67 -6.94 4.27
N ASP A 148 7.62 -7.72 3.71
CA ASP A 148 7.86 -7.79 2.26
C ASP A 148 6.59 -8.20 1.51
N ALA A 149 5.87 -9.22 1.99
CA ALA A 149 4.63 -9.68 1.37
C ALA A 149 3.58 -8.56 1.28
N GLN A 150 3.43 -7.72 2.33
CA GLN A 150 2.50 -6.60 2.29
C GLN A 150 2.94 -5.52 1.30
N PHE A 151 4.24 -5.16 1.29
CA PHE A 151 4.76 -4.19 0.34
C PHE A 151 4.59 -4.68 -1.12
N ASP A 152 4.85 -5.95 -1.40
CA ASP A 152 4.71 -6.52 -2.74
C ASP A 152 3.25 -6.53 -3.19
N LEU A 153 2.30 -6.86 -2.30
CA LEU A 153 0.88 -6.76 -2.60
C LEU A 153 0.45 -5.33 -2.89
N ALA A 154 0.97 -4.33 -2.15
CA ALA A 154 0.69 -2.92 -2.42
C ALA A 154 1.22 -2.50 -3.81
N LEU A 155 2.45 -2.88 -4.12
CA LEU A 155 3.11 -2.56 -5.40
C LEU A 155 2.48 -3.25 -6.60
N ALA A 156 1.81 -4.38 -6.40
CA ALA A 156 1.11 -5.11 -7.45
C ALA A 156 -0.21 -4.43 -7.88
N GLN A 157 -0.72 -3.45 -7.12
CA GLN A 157 -1.96 -2.77 -7.46
C GLN A 157 -1.76 -1.75 -8.57
N ALA A 158 -2.37 -1.97 -9.73
CA ALA A 158 -2.22 -1.09 -10.90
C ALA A 158 -2.70 0.37 -10.66
N SER A 159 -3.65 0.56 -9.74
CA SER A 159 -4.17 1.89 -9.37
C SER A 159 -3.36 2.60 -8.30
N TYR A 160 -2.30 1.99 -7.77
CA TYR A 160 -1.51 2.57 -6.69
C TYR A 160 -0.72 3.80 -7.15
N ARG A 161 -0.92 4.93 -6.48
CA ARG A 161 -0.34 6.22 -6.87
C ARG A 161 0.95 6.60 -6.16
N ALA A 162 1.37 5.82 -5.17
CA ALA A 162 2.55 6.12 -4.37
C ALA A 162 3.58 4.97 -4.32
N PRO A 163 3.93 4.32 -5.46
CA PRO A 163 4.84 3.18 -5.47
C PRO A 163 6.25 3.54 -4.98
N SER A 164 6.76 4.76 -5.25
CA SER A 164 8.07 5.22 -4.75
C SER A 164 8.12 5.20 -3.22
N ARG A 165 7.04 5.65 -2.54
CA ARG A 165 6.94 5.62 -1.07
C ARG A 165 7.05 4.19 -0.52
N THR A 166 6.37 3.23 -1.17
CA THR A 166 6.39 1.83 -0.72
C THR A 166 7.73 1.18 -1.02
N LEU A 167 8.34 1.45 -2.17
CA LEU A 167 9.68 0.96 -2.50
C LEU A 167 10.74 1.52 -1.56
N LEU A 168 10.64 2.79 -1.16
CA LEU A 168 11.49 3.38 -0.12
C LEU A 168 11.32 2.62 1.20
N ALA A 169 10.10 2.42 1.68
CA ALA A 169 9.82 1.70 2.93
C ALA A 169 10.34 0.24 2.87
N LYS A 170 10.11 -0.45 1.75
CA LYS A 170 10.61 -1.80 1.50
C LYS A 170 12.13 -1.83 1.53
N GLY A 171 12.81 -0.95 0.81
CA GLY A 171 14.27 -0.90 0.77
C GLY A 171 14.90 -0.58 2.14
N VAL A 172 14.29 0.32 2.92
CA VAL A 172 14.70 0.59 4.30
C VAL A 172 14.52 -0.66 5.18
N CYS A 173 13.42 -1.40 5.00
CA CYS A 173 13.16 -2.64 5.73
C CYS A 173 14.17 -3.72 5.38
N GLU A 174 14.44 -3.92 4.11
CA GLU A 174 15.44 -4.87 3.60
C GLU A 174 16.84 -4.52 4.13
N ALA A 175 17.21 -3.24 4.16
CA ALA A 175 18.48 -2.78 4.72
C ALA A 175 18.60 -3.03 6.22
N ARG A 176 17.51 -2.86 6.99
CA ARG A 176 17.46 -3.20 8.42
C ARG A 176 17.58 -4.70 8.66
N ALA A 177 17.04 -5.50 7.77
CA ALA A 177 17.18 -6.96 7.78
C ALA A 177 18.56 -7.46 7.34
N GLY A 178 19.50 -6.57 6.97
CA GLY A 178 20.81 -6.93 6.47
C GLY A 178 20.86 -7.35 5.00
N ARG A 179 19.71 -7.29 4.30
CA ARG A 179 19.58 -7.69 2.88
C ARG A 179 19.89 -6.50 1.96
N LEU A 180 21.18 -6.14 1.92
CA LEU A 180 21.62 -4.91 1.26
C LEU A 180 21.45 -4.94 -0.28
N VAL A 181 21.54 -6.10 -0.92
CA VAL A 181 21.37 -6.24 -2.38
C VAL A 181 19.92 -6.00 -2.78
N GLU A 182 18.99 -6.56 -2.03
CA GLU A 182 17.56 -6.34 -2.23
C GLU A 182 17.19 -4.87 -1.95
N ALA A 183 17.71 -4.30 -0.86
CA ALA A 183 17.55 -2.90 -0.50
C ALA A 183 18.03 -1.95 -1.61
N GLU A 184 19.21 -2.22 -2.19
CA GLU A 184 19.72 -1.45 -3.33
C GLU A 184 18.76 -1.49 -4.52
N ARG A 185 18.20 -2.66 -4.83
CA ARG A 185 17.24 -2.83 -5.93
C ARG A 185 15.94 -2.06 -5.69
N SER A 186 15.40 -2.15 -4.48
CA SER A 186 14.16 -1.47 -4.11
C SER A 186 14.34 0.06 -4.12
N LEU A 187 15.46 0.56 -3.58
CA LEU A 187 15.76 2.00 -3.52
C LEU A 187 16.14 2.58 -4.89
N SER A 188 16.82 1.82 -5.77
CA SER A 188 17.04 2.23 -7.15
C SER A 188 15.72 2.48 -7.87
N LYS A 189 14.78 1.54 -7.76
CA LYS A 189 13.44 1.72 -8.35
C LYS A 189 12.66 2.88 -7.73
N ALA A 190 12.79 3.09 -6.41
CA ALA A 190 12.19 4.24 -5.77
C ALA A 190 12.72 5.56 -6.33
N PHE A 191 14.04 5.62 -6.56
CA PHE A 191 14.70 6.80 -7.13
C PHE A 191 14.33 7.02 -8.60
N GLU A 192 14.20 5.97 -9.40
CA GLU A 192 13.71 6.06 -10.79
C GLU A 192 12.32 6.68 -10.87
N LEU A 193 11.43 6.35 -9.92
CA LEU A 193 10.05 6.86 -9.85
C LEU A 193 9.97 8.28 -9.26
N ASP A 194 10.84 8.62 -8.33
CA ASP A 194 10.86 9.92 -7.66
C ASP A 194 12.31 10.39 -7.40
N PRO A 195 13.00 10.84 -8.45
CA PRO A 195 14.37 11.32 -8.32
C PRO A 195 14.50 12.66 -7.57
N ALA A 196 13.39 13.35 -7.32
CA ALA A 196 13.39 14.60 -6.57
C ALA A 196 13.33 14.40 -5.05
N SER A 197 12.97 13.22 -4.58
CA SER A 197 12.83 12.92 -3.16
C SER A 197 14.18 12.84 -2.44
N PRO A 198 14.49 13.76 -1.50
CA PRO A 198 15.71 13.70 -0.70
C PRO A 198 15.73 12.44 0.20
N ALA A 199 14.56 12.02 0.69
CA ALA A 199 14.45 10.82 1.52
C ALA A 199 14.86 9.56 0.75
N VAL A 200 14.45 9.42 -0.50
CA VAL A 200 14.86 8.30 -1.36
C VAL A 200 16.37 8.36 -1.63
N ALA A 201 16.87 9.54 -2.03
CA ALA A 201 18.29 9.71 -2.36
C ALA A 201 19.22 9.40 -1.17
N ILE A 202 18.88 9.85 0.04
CA ILE A 202 19.69 9.61 1.24
C ILE A 202 19.65 8.14 1.65
N ASN A 203 18.50 7.49 1.66
CA ASN A 203 18.42 6.07 2.02
C ASN A 203 19.14 5.20 0.97
N TYR A 204 19.07 5.59 -0.30
CA TYR A 204 19.81 4.90 -1.37
C TYR A 204 21.33 5.09 -1.20
N ALA A 205 21.79 6.31 -0.91
CA ALA A 205 23.20 6.58 -0.62
C ALA A 205 23.70 5.80 0.60
N GLU A 206 22.90 5.67 1.67
CA GLU A 206 23.27 4.88 2.86
C GLU A 206 23.44 3.39 2.52
N VAL A 207 22.52 2.81 1.73
CA VAL A 207 22.64 1.41 1.31
C VAL A 207 23.86 1.22 0.41
N LEU A 208 24.12 2.11 -0.52
CA LEU A 208 25.33 2.08 -1.37
C LEU A 208 26.61 2.21 -0.54
N TYR A 209 26.63 3.07 0.47
CA TYR A 209 27.74 3.19 1.41
C TYR A 209 27.99 1.86 2.15
N ARG A 210 26.95 1.24 2.68
CA ARG A 210 27.04 -0.07 3.36
C ARG A 210 27.48 -1.20 2.41
N ASN A 211 27.13 -1.10 1.12
CA ASN A 211 27.59 -1.98 0.03
C ASN A 211 29.00 -1.61 -0.47
N GLN A 212 29.71 -0.68 0.18
CA GLN A 212 31.03 -0.20 -0.19
C GLN A 212 31.12 0.44 -1.59
N GLN A 213 30.00 0.87 -2.14
CA GLN A 213 29.91 1.55 -3.44
C GLN A 213 30.03 3.07 -3.26
N PHE A 214 31.16 3.53 -2.70
CA PHE A 214 31.33 4.88 -2.18
C PHE A 214 31.15 5.98 -3.22
N GLU A 215 31.65 5.79 -4.45
CA GLU A 215 31.48 6.78 -5.53
C GLU A 215 30.00 6.95 -5.94
N ARG A 216 29.27 5.87 -6.00
CA ARG A 216 27.82 5.94 -6.26
C ARG A 216 27.08 6.62 -5.11
N ALA A 217 27.41 6.26 -3.87
CA ALA A 217 26.84 6.90 -2.68
C ALA A 217 27.10 8.41 -2.66
N ARG A 218 28.33 8.83 -3.01
CA ARG A 218 28.73 10.25 -3.17
C ARG A 218 27.79 11.00 -4.12
N PHE A 219 27.48 10.41 -5.27
CA PHE A 219 26.62 11.05 -6.26
C PHE A 219 25.26 11.44 -5.67
N TYR A 220 24.60 10.53 -4.95
CA TYR A 220 23.26 10.78 -4.41
C TYR A 220 23.29 11.74 -3.21
N VAL A 221 24.23 11.61 -2.30
CA VAL A 221 24.30 12.47 -1.11
C VAL A 221 24.69 13.92 -1.48
N ARG A 222 25.59 14.11 -2.44
CA ARG A 222 25.97 15.45 -2.94
C ARG A 222 24.79 16.17 -3.57
N ARG A 223 23.93 15.45 -4.31
CA ARG A 223 22.72 16.03 -4.90
C ARG A 223 21.78 16.61 -3.86
N VAL A 224 21.60 15.95 -2.72
CA VAL A 224 20.79 16.45 -1.61
C VAL A 224 21.46 17.62 -0.93
N ASN A 225 22.75 17.51 -0.62
CA ASN A 225 23.49 18.55 0.10
C ASN A 225 23.77 19.81 -0.74
N ALA A 226 23.64 19.74 -2.07
CA ALA A 226 23.70 20.90 -2.95
C ALA A 226 22.48 21.85 -2.76
N GLN A 227 21.41 21.40 -2.14
CA GLN A 227 20.21 22.17 -1.85
C GLN A 227 20.14 22.44 -0.33
N PRO A 228 20.42 23.68 0.12
CA PRO A 228 20.52 24.00 1.55
C PRO A 228 19.30 23.66 2.37
N GLU A 229 18.11 23.71 1.77
CA GLU A 229 16.80 23.39 2.39
C GLU A 229 16.56 21.88 2.55
N GLN A 230 17.26 21.05 1.80
CA GLN A 230 17.19 19.59 1.88
C GLN A 230 18.33 19.00 2.73
N SER A 231 19.41 19.76 2.88
CA SER A 231 20.59 19.36 3.65
C SER A 231 20.28 19.36 5.15
N ASN A 232 20.60 18.28 5.83
CA ASN A 232 20.41 18.12 7.27
C ASN A 232 21.62 17.42 7.90
N ALA A 233 21.63 17.24 9.22
CA ALA A 233 22.73 16.62 9.94
C ALA A 233 23.06 15.22 9.43
N GLN A 234 22.04 14.40 9.20
CA GLN A 234 22.20 13.03 8.70
C GLN A 234 22.85 13.00 7.31
N SER A 235 22.39 13.86 6.38
CA SER A 235 22.93 13.90 5.02
C SER A 235 24.37 14.43 4.98
N LEU A 236 24.71 15.40 5.81
CA LEU A 236 26.10 15.90 5.95
C LEU A 236 27.00 14.83 6.58
N TRP A 237 26.52 14.14 7.59
CA TRP A 237 27.25 13.05 8.23
C TRP A 237 27.52 11.89 7.28
N LEU A 238 26.53 11.49 6.51
CA LEU A 238 26.71 10.45 5.49
C LEU A 238 27.74 10.88 4.43
N ALA A 239 27.63 12.14 3.94
CA ALA A 239 28.61 12.67 3.00
C ALA A 239 30.04 12.64 3.58
N LEU A 240 30.23 13.07 4.82
CA LEU A 240 31.51 13.05 5.51
C LEU A 240 32.09 11.63 5.60
N ARG A 241 31.27 10.64 6.00
CA ARG A 241 31.68 9.24 6.08
C ARG A 241 32.11 8.70 4.71
N ILE A 242 31.36 9.04 3.65
CA ILE A 242 31.69 8.65 2.26
C ILE A 242 33.01 9.27 1.82
N GLU A 243 33.19 10.59 1.99
CA GLU A 243 34.42 11.30 1.57
C GLU A 243 35.65 10.79 2.34
N ARG A 244 35.47 10.43 3.61
CA ARG A 244 36.53 9.79 4.41
C ARG A 244 36.95 8.44 3.82
N ARG A 245 35.99 7.60 3.39
CA ARG A 245 36.29 6.31 2.74
C ARG A 245 36.97 6.49 1.38
N LEU A 246 36.69 7.58 0.69
CA LEU A 246 37.30 7.95 -0.59
C LEU A 246 38.64 8.68 -0.45
N GLY A 247 39.00 9.11 0.77
CA GLY A 247 40.29 9.79 1.05
C GLY A 247 40.30 11.28 0.70
N ASP A 248 39.13 11.89 0.41
CA ASP A 248 39.01 13.33 0.10
C ASP A 248 39.01 14.17 1.37
N ARG A 249 40.18 14.54 1.86
CA ARG A 249 40.34 15.33 3.10
C ARG A 249 39.70 16.71 3.03
N ALA A 250 39.77 17.37 1.88
CA ALA A 250 39.19 18.71 1.73
C ALA A 250 37.65 18.65 1.88
N ALA A 251 37.00 17.67 1.26
CA ALA A 251 35.58 17.47 1.40
C ALA A 251 35.18 17.08 2.83
N VAL A 252 35.99 16.24 3.51
CA VAL A 252 35.76 15.89 4.93
C VAL A 252 35.81 17.14 5.81
N ASP A 253 36.77 18.02 5.62
CA ASP A 253 36.91 19.27 6.39
C ASP A 253 35.73 20.23 6.13
N GLU A 254 35.29 20.34 4.88
CA GLU A 254 34.12 21.13 4.49
C GLU A 254 32.83 20.61 5.17
N MET A 255 32.55 19.33 5.06
CA MET A 255 31.35 18.72 5.66
C MET A 255 31.39 18.83 7.19
N SER A 256 32.56 18.66 7.81
CA SER A 256 32.76 18.82 9.26
C SER A 256 32.43 20.24 9.73
N GLN A 257 32.89 21.24 8.98
CA GLN A 257 32.59 22.64 9.30
C GLN A 257 31.11 22.97 9.10
N LEU A 258 30.48 22.44 8.04
CA LEU A 258 29.03 22.60 7.82
C LEU A 258 28.21 21.97 8.94
N LEU A 259 28.55 20.78 9.37
CA LEU A 259 27.88 20.06 10.46
C LEU A 259 27.99 20.86 11.77
N ARG A 260 29.20 21.37 12.13
CA ARG A 260 29.39 22.21 13.33
C ARG A 260 28.61 23.51 13.29
N ARG A 261 28.56 24.19 12.14
CA ARG A 261 27.88 25.47 12.01
C ARG A 261 26.36 25.36 11.98
N ARG A 262 25.83 24.37 11.27
CA ARG A 262 24.40 24.28 11.03
C ARG A 262 23.67 23.39 12.06
N HIS A 263 24.37 22.41 12.63
CA HIS A 263 23.77 21.38 13.49
C HIS A 263 24.61 21.15 14.76
N PRO A 264 24.88 22.19 15.58
CA PRO A 264 25.81 22.12 16.71
C PRO A 264 25.38 21.18 17.83
N GLN A 265 24.11 20.80 17.88
CA GLN A 265 23.56 19.91 18.92
C GLN A 265 23.13 18.55 18.37
N SER A 266 23.49 18.22 17.12
CA SER A 266 23.06 16.96 16.51
C SER A 266 23.84 15.77 17.03
N PRO A 267 23.19 14.57 17.09
CA PRO A 267 23.87 13.31 17.40
C PRO A 267 25.03 13.00 16.44
N GLU A 268 24.90 13.41 15.18
CA GLU A 268 25.90 13.22 14.14
C GLU A 268 27.19 14.01 14.43
N LEU A 269 27.06 15.24 14.95
CA LEU A 269 28.23 16.02 15.41
C LEU A 269 28.90 15.34 16.58
N GLN A 270 28.11 14.84 17.55
CA GLN A 270 28.66 14.11 18.70
C GLN A 270 29.39 12.82 18.26
N ALA A 271 28.82 12.11 17.27
CA ALA A 271 29.46 10.93 16.67
C ALA A 271 30.78 11.30 15.99
N MET A 272 30.82 12.39 15.22
CA MET A 272 32.03 12.92 14.60
C MET A 272 33.12 13.25 15.61
N ASP A 273 32.78 14.04 16.63
CA ASP A 273 33.74 14.49 17.65
C ASP A 273 34.24 13.33 18.53
N SER A 274 33.45 12.27 18.67
CA SER A 274 33.82 11.03 19.37
C SER A 274 34.57 10.05 18.48
N GLY A 275 34.78 10.34 17.19
CA GLY A 275 35.47 9.46 16.23
C GLY A 275 34.69 8.21 15.81
N ARG A 276 33.36 8.16 16.04
CA ARG A 276 32.48 7.00 15.75
C ARG A 276 31.98 7.02 14.30
N PHE A 277 32.89 6.79 13.34
CA PHE A 277 32.56 6.87 11.91
C PHE A 277 31.99 5.59 11.30
N ASP A 278 32.10 4.48 11.99
CA ASP A 278 31.74 3.15 11.47
C ASP A 278 30.44 2.57 12.13
N GLU A 279 29.76 3.39 12.94
CA GLU A 279 28.49 3.05 13.57
C GLU A 279 27.27 3.42 12.72
#